data_a77fcbd6839da43b6260bef2e4492730
#
_entry.id   a77fcbd6839da43b6260bef2e4492730
#
_cell.length_a   1.000
_cell.length_b   1.000
_cell.length_c   1.000
_cell.angle_alpha   90.00
_cell.angle_beta   90.00
_cell.angle_gamma   90.00
#
_symmetry.space_group_name_H-M   'P 1'
#
loop_
_entity.id
_entity.type
_entity.pdbx_description
1 polymer ?
#
loop_
_entity_poly.entity_id
_entity_poly.type
_entity_poly.pdbx_seq_one_letter_code
_entity_poly.pdbx_strand_id
1 'polypeptide(L)'
;DPGYESAWRLLMDKDAFLAPFGPSVTEREDPLFLISPTCCYWSGQSWPYATSQTLVALANLLRDYRQTEVTRADYVRLLRTFARTHRKDGRPYIAEAAHPDTGSWEGHDSHNHSEHYFHSSYVDVIVTGLIGLRPRSDEVLVVQPLASEEWRYFALDEVLYRGRLLSILWDRD
;
A
#
# COMPACT_ATOMS: atom_id res chain seq x y z
N ASP A 1 -15.94 10.81 -9.61
CA ASP A 1 -17.10 10.83 -10.51
C ASP A 1 -17.75 9.45 -10.55
N PRO A 2 -19.10 9.36 -10.51
CA PRO A 2 -19.79 8.10 -10.67
C PRO A 2 -19.37 7.38 -11.97
N GLY A 3 -19.01 6.12 -11.87
CA GLY A 3 -18.57 5.30 -13.02
C GLY A 3 -17.07 5.02 -13.08
N TYR A 4 -16.24 5.79 -12.36
CA TYR A 4 -14.81 5.48 -12.25
C TYR A 4 -14.48 4.48 -11.15
N GLU A 5 -15.42 4.23 -10.24
CA GLU A 5 -15.24 3.27 -9.14
C GLU A 5 -14.97 1.85 -9.65
N SER A 6 -15.51 1.49 -10.81
CA SER A 6 -15.29 0.18 -11.44
C SER A 6 -13.82 -0.10 -11.77
N ALA A 7 -13.02 0.95 -11.99
CA ALA A 7 -11.57 0.80 -12.23
C ALA A 7 -10.85 0.18 -11.02
N TRP A 8 -11.35 0.40 -9.80
CA TRP A 8 -10.75 -0.15 -8.60
C TRP A 8 -10.86 -1.68 -8.51
N ARG A 9 -11.82 -2.28 -9.20
CA ARG A 9 -11.93 -3.74 -9.32
C ARG A 9 -10.69 -4.35 -9.95
N LEU A 10 -10.10 -3.68 -10.94
CA LEU A 10 -8.90 -4.14 -11.63
C LEU A 10 -7.68 -4.21 -10.70
N LEU A 11 -7.63 -3.38 -9.66
CA LEU A 11 -6.57 -3.44 -8.65
C LEU A 11 -6.53 -4.80 -7.93
N MET A 12 -7.70 -5.42 -7.74
CA MET A 12 -7.84 -6.70 -7.03
C MET A 12 -7.97 -7.89 -7.99
N ASP A 13 -7.89 -7.66 -9.29
CA ASP A 13 -7.92 -8.68 -10.31
C ASP A 13 -6.50 -9.22 -10.60
N LYS A 14 -6.33 -10.55 -10.45
CA LYS A 14 -5.07 -11.25 -10.71
C LYS A 14 -4.65 -11.22 -12.18
N ASP A 15 -5.62 -11.05 -13.07
CA ASP A 15 -5.40 -10.97 -14.51
C ASP A 15 -5.16 -9.52 -14.97
N ALA A 16 -5.28 -8.54 -14.06
CA ALA A 16 -4.97 -7.12 -14.28
C ALA A 16 -3.76 -6.66 -13.45
N PHE A 17 -3.97 -6.15 -12.22
CA PHE A 17 -2.89 -5.52 -11.45
C PHE A 17 -2.48 -6.30 -10.19
N LEU A 18 -3.34 -7.17 -9.65
CA LEU A 18 -3.03 -7.86 -8.40
C LEU A 18 -1.91 -8.88 -8.59
N ALA A 19 -0.88 -8.79 -7.74
CA ALA A 19 0.22 -9.73 -7.73
C ALA A 19 0.67 -10.08 -6.30
N PRO A 20 1.39 -11.21 -6.11
CA PRO A 20 1.83 -11.66 -4.78
C PRO A 20 2.78 -10.70 -4.05
N PHE A 21 3.52 -9.87 -4.77
CA PHE A 21 4.51 -8.93 -4.22
C PHE A 21 4.17 -7.46 -4.53
N GLY A 22 2.90 -7.14 -4.61
CA GLY A 22 2.38 -5.79 -4.82
C GLY A 22 1.67 -5.66 -6.16
N PRO A 23 0.82 -4.65 -6.31
CA PRO A 23 0.21 -4.38 -7.60
C PRO A 23 1.27 -4.03 -8.62
N SER A 24 1.11 -4.53 -9.84
CA SER A 24 1.93 -4.13 -10.97
C SER A 24 1.60 -2.70 -11.40
N VAL A 25 2.55 -1.99 -11.99
CA VAL A 25 2.31 -0.62 -12.52
C VAL A 25 1.82 -0.61 -13.96
N THR A 26 1.70 -1.77 -14.58
CA THR A 26 1.13 -1.97 -15.92
C THR A 26 0.18 -3.16 -15.85
N GLU A 27 -0.93 -3.09 -16.53
CA GLU A 27 -1.88 -4.20 -16.62
C GLU A 27 -1.24 -5.42 -17.29
N ARG A 28 -1.56 -6.62 -16.82
CA ARG A 28 -0.91 -7.86 -17.29
C ARG A 28 -1.13 -8.16 -18.77
N GLU A 29 -2.27 -7.76 -19.32
CA GLU A 29 -2.58 -7.95 -20.74
C GLU A 29 -1.97 -6.87 -21.65
N ASP A 30 -1.36 -5.83 -21.09
CA ASP A 30 -0.68 -4.81 -21.87
C ASP A 30 0.56 -5.42 -22.54
N PRO A 31 0.76 -5.21 -23.87
CA PRO A 31 1.95 -5.72 -24.58
C PRO A 31 3.28 -5.25 -24.01
N LEU A 32 3.28 -4.19 -23.20
CA LEU A 32 4.48 -3.67 -22.54
C LEU A 32 4.72 -4.28 -21.16
N PHE A 33 3.82 -5.18 -20.68
CA PHE A 33 3.98 -5.80 -19.37
C PHE A 33 5.30 -6.58 -19.30
N LEU A 34 6.17 -6.18 -18.37
CA LEU A 34 7.50 -6.76 -18.14
C LEU A 34 8.39 -6.84 -19.39
N ILE A 35 8.17 -5.97 -20.38
CA ILE A 35 9.02 -5.90 -21.59
C ILE A 35 10.49 -5.60 -21.21
N SER A 36 10.70 -4.90 -20.10
CA SER A 36 12.01 -4.73 -19.49
C SER A 36 11.90 -5.00 -17.99
N PRO A 37 12.34 -6.18 -17.51
CA PRO A 37 12.20 -6.55 -16.11
C PRO A 37 13.24 -5.91 -15.19
N THR A 38 14.15 -5.13 -15.73
CA THR A 38 15.23 -4.51 -14.95
C THR A 38 14.85 -3.14 -14.42
N CYS A 39 15.69 -2.60 -13.56
CA CYS A 39 15.47 -1.31 -12.88
C CYS A 39 15.01 -0.20 -13.79
N CYS A 40 14.14 0.62 -13.22
CA CYS A 40 13.74 1.95 -13.67
C CYS A 40 12.83 1.98 -14.90
N TYR A 41 12.34 0.85 -15.35
CA TYR A 41 11.25 0.75 -16.31
C TYR A 41 9.92 0.57 -15.59
N TRP A 42 8.94 1.37 -15.93
CA TRP A 42 7.58 1.28 -15.38
C TRP A 42 6.71 0.37 -16.27
N SER A 43 7.19 -0.84 -16.51
CA SER A 43 6.58 -1.79 -17.44
C SER A 43 5.97 -3.01 -16.76
N GLY A 44 5.50 -2.89 -15.52
CA GLY A 44 4.81 -3.97 -14.84
C GLY A 44 5.44 -4.42 -13.53
N GLN A 45 6.60 -3.90 -13.15
CA GLN A 45 7.18 -4.15 -11.84
C GLN A 45 6.24 -3.64 -10.72
N SER A 46 6.39 -4.19 -9.52
CA SER A 46 5.81 -3.63 -8.31
C SER A 46 6.75 -2.60 -7.73
N TRP A 47 6.24 -1.39 -7.55
CA TRP A 47 6.99 -0.25 -7.03
C TRP A 47 6.47 0.14 -5.64
N PRO A 48 7.30 0.16 -4.60
CA PRO A 48 6.91 0.65 -3.26
C PRO A 48 6.26 2.03 -3.30
N TYR A 49 6.80 2.93 -4.10
CA TYR A 49 6.25 4.27 -4.32
C TYR A 49 4.81 4.23 -4.86
N ALA A 50 4.57 3.50 -5.95
CA ALA A 50 3.25 3.37 -6.56
C ALA A 50 2.27 2.64 -5.62
N THR A 51 2.73 1.59 -4.93
CA THR A 51 1.93 0.84 -3.96
C THR A 51 1.48 1.73 -2.80
N SER A 52 2.37 2.59 -2.28
CA SER A 52 2.01 3.52 -1.20
C SER A 52 0.95 4.53 -1.65
N GLN A 53 1.09 5.10 -2.84
CA GLN A 53 0.08 6.01 -3.40
C GLN A 53 -1.26 5.32 -3.63
N THR A 54 -1.23 4.10 -4.15
CA THR A 54 -2.43 3.26 -4.34
C THR A 54 -3.14 3.02 -3.00
N LEU A 55 -2.40 2.68 -1.95
CA LEU A 55 -2.97 2.48 -0.60
C LEU A 55 -3.56 3.77 -0.03
N VAL A 56 -2.91 4.92 -0.21
CA VAL A 56 -3.47 6.21 0.21
C VAL A 56 -4.78 6.49 -0.53
N ALA A 57 -4.80 6.33 -1.85
CA ALA A 57 -5.99 6.55 -2.66
C ALA A 57 -7.13 5.56 -2.31
N LEU A 58 -6.80 4.28 -2.08
CA LEU A 58 -7.76 3.26 -1.65
C LEU A 58 -8.34 3.57 -0.26
N ALA A 59 -7.53 4.06 0.67
CA ALA A 59 -8.00 4.47 1.99
C ALA A 59 -9.00 5.63 1.90
N ASN A 60 -8.72 6.62 1.06
CA ASN A 60 -9.63 7.74 0.81
C ASN A 60 -10.93 7.27 0.13
N LEU A 61 -10.82 6.39 -0.87
CA LEU A 61 -11.98 5.80 -1.54
C LEU A 61 -12.93 5.11 -0.53
N LEU A 62 -12.37 4.25 0.32
CA LEU A 62 -13.13 3.48 1.30
C LEU A 62 -13.81 4.33 2.38
N ARG A 63 -13.32 5.54 2.63
CA ARG A 63 -13.87 6.46 3.65
C ARG A 63 -14.81 7.49 3.08
N ASP A 64 -14.43 8.07 1.96
CA ASP A 64 -15.02 9.31 1.48
C ASP A 64 -16.01 9.08 0.32
N TYR A 65 -16.06 7.85 -0.25
CA TYR A 65 -16.89 7.53 -1.40
C TYR A 65 -17.76 6.29 -1.18
N ARG A 66 -18.98 6.34 -1.65
CA ARG A 66 -19.88 5.16 -1.68
C ARG A 66 -19.55 4.32 -2.89
N GLN A 67 -19.11 3.10 -2.67
CA GLN A 67 -18.76 2.13 -3.72
C GLN A 67 -18.81 0.70 -3.16
N THR A 68 -18.82 -0.30 -4.04
CA THR A 68 -18.89 -1.73 -3.70
C THR A 68 -17.80 -2.56 -4.37
N GLU A 69 -16.89 -1.92 -5.11
CA GLU A 69 -15.87 -2.59 -5.92
C GLU A 69 -14.72 -3.14 -5.08
N VAL A 70 -14.36 -2.44 -4.00
CA VAL A 70 -13.28 -2.82 -3.09
C VAL A 70 -13.71 -2.64 -1.63
N THR A 71 -13.04 -3.37 -0.74
CA THR A 71 -13.41 -3.47 0.68
C THR A 71 -12.24 -3.16 1.62
N ARG A 72 -12.52 -3.04 2.92
CA ARG A 72 -11.47 -2.93 3.95
C ARG A 72 -10.56 -4.17 3.97
N ALA A 73 -11.10 -5.34 3.66
CA ALA A 73 -10.30 -6.57 3.55
C ALA A 73 -9.27 -6.47 2.41
N ASP A 74 -9.63 -5.86 1.29
CA ASP A 74 -8.73 -5.62 0.17
C ASP A 74 -7.61 -4.66 0.56
N TYR A 75 -7.93 -3.58 1.30
CA TYR A 75 -6.91 -2.68 1.86
C TYR A 75 -5.91 -3.43 2.73
N VAL A 76 -6.38 -4.22 3.68
CA VAL A 76 -5.52 -5.00 4.58
C VAL A 76 -4.71 -6.04 3.80
N ARG A 77 -5.29 -6.68 2.80
CA ARG A 77 -4.58 -7.62 1.92
C ARG A 77 -3.41 -6.94 1.20
N LEU A 78 -3.65 -5.79 0.57
CA LEU A 78 -2.61 -5.02 -0.12
C LEU A 78 -1.55 -4.50 0.84
N LEU A 79 -1.94 -4.03 2.03
CA LEU A 79 -1.00 -3.58 3.05
C LEU A 79 -0.07 -4.73 3.51
N ARG A 80 -0.61 -5.94 3.70
CA ARG A 80 0.20 -7.13 4.01
C ARG A 80 1.13 -7.52 2.88
N THR A 81 0.65 -7.44 1.64
CA THR A 81 1.46 -7.68 0.45
C THR A 81 2.61 -6.67 0.40
N PHE A 82 2.32 -5.39 0.64
CA PHE A 82 3.32 -4.34 0.70
C PHE A 82 4.37 -4.58 1.79
N ALA A 83 3.96 -5.06 2.97
CA ALA A 83 4.89 -5.42 4.05
C ALA A 83 5.93 -6.46 3.62
N ARG A 84 5.56 -7.42 2.77
CA ARG A 84 6.47 -8.46 2.28
C ARG A 84 7.60 -7.90 1.43
N THR A 85 7.35 -6.82 0.70
CA THR A 85 8.37 -6.18 -0.14
C THR A 85 9.43 -5.41 0.65
N HIS A 86 9.26 -5.27 1.97
CA HIS A 86 10.23 -4.63 2.86
C HIS A 86 11.20 -5.61 3.51
N ARG A 87 11.35 -6.80 2.93
CA ARG A 87 12.26 -7.82 3.44
C ARG A 87 12.97 -8.57 2.32
N LYS A 88 14.25 -8.85 2.55
CA LYS A 88 15.08 -9.75 1.75
C LYS A 88 15.84 -10.67 2.70
N ASP A 89 15.76 -11.98 2.48
CA ASP A 89 16.45 -12.98 3.31
C ASP A 89 16.19 -12.82 4.83
N GLY A 90 14.93 -12.49 5.16
CA GLY A 90 14.50 -12.29 6.54
C GLY A 90 14.95 -10.98 7.20
N ARG A 91 15.67 -10.12 6.49
CA ARG A 91 16.16 -8.81 6.99
C ARG A 91 15.35 -7.65 6.41
N PRO A 92 15.27 -6.52 7.12
CA PRO A 92 14.72 -5.30 6.54
C PRO A 92 15.47 -4.92 5.27
N TYR A 93 14.73 -4.71 4.20
CA TYR A 93 15.27 -4.34 2.90
C TYR A 93 14.18 -3.69 2.06
N ILE A 94 14.56 -2.75 1.24
CA ILE A 94 13.69 -2.18 0.22
C ILE A 94 14.52 -1.81 -1.00
N ALA A 95 14.02 -2.15 -2.18
CA ALA A 95 14.54 -1.67 -3.44
C ALA A 95 13.50 -0.77 -4.12
N GLU A 96 13.90 -0.11 -5.17
CA GLU A 96 13.05 0.78 -5.95
C GLU A 96 11.86 0.03 -6.58
N ALA A 97 12.11 -1.18 -7.08
CA ALA A 97 11.09 -2.04 -7.67
C ALA A 97 11.43 -3.53 -7.47
N ALA A 98 10.44 -4.39 -7.66
CA ALA A 98 10.58 -5.84 -7.64
C ALA A 98 9.72 -6.49 -8.71
N HIS A 99 10.03 -7.73 -9.06
CA HIS A 99 9.17 -8.54 -9.92
C HIS A 99 7.84 -8.83 -9.20
N PRO A 100 6.68 -8.51 -9.76
CA PRO A 100 5.40 -8.58 -9.05
C PRO A 100 4.99 -10.00 -8.63
N ASP A 101 5.38 -11.02 -9.40
CA ASP A 101 5.00 -12.41 -9.13
C ASP A 101 5.99 -13.16 -8.26
N THR A 102 7.28 -12.89 -8.41
CA THR A 102 8.35 -13.64 -7.72
C THR A 102 8.93 -12.90 -6.53
N GLY A 103 8.75 -11.56 -6.48
CA GLY A 103 9.43 -10.71 -5.51
C GLY A 103 10.93 -10.62 -5.75
N SER A 104 11.42 -11.07 -6.90
CA SER A 104 12.84 -10.99 -7.23
C SER A 104 13.30 -9.53 -7.31
N TRP A 105 14.42 -9.27 -6.71
CA TRP A 105 15.13 -7.99 -6.74
C TRP A 105 16.19 -7.96 -7.85
N GLU A 106 16.31 -9.02 -8.63
CA GLU A 106 17.28 -9.08 -9.72
C GLU A 106 17.12 -7.89 -10.66
N GLY A 107 18.23 -7.20 -10.93
CA GLY A 107 18.22 -5.94 -11.66
C GLY A 107 17.78 -4.71 -10.87
N HIS A 108 17.36 -4.88 -9.61
CA HIS A 108 16.89 -3.79 -8.74
C HIS A 108 17.68 -3.70 -7.42
N ASP A 109 18.44 -4.70 -7.06
CA ASP A 109 19.18 -4.79 -5.80
C ASP A 109 20.71 -4.79 -5.95
N SER A 110 21.20 -4.88 -7.17
CA SER A 110 22.64 -4.89 -7.46
C SER A 110 23.18 -3.56 -7.99
N HIS A 111 22.29 -2.60 -8.20
CA HIS A 111 22.66 -1.30 -8.75
C HIS A 111 22.55 -0.21 -7.68
N ASN A 112 23.57 0.62 -7.59
CA ASN A 112 23.72 1.61 -6.53
C ASN A 112 22.59 2.65 -6.40
N HIS A 113 21.72 2.80 -7.38
CA HIS A 113 20.58 3.74 -7.29
C HIS A 113 19.23 3.07 -7.06
N SER A 114 19.14 1.75 -7.22
CA SER A 114 17.90 1.00 -6.95
C SER A 114 17.92 0.37 -5.57
N GLU A 115 19.07 -0.07 -5.12
CA GLU A 115 19.29 -0.55 -3.77
C GLU A 115 19.32 0.67 -2.81
N HIS A 116 18.62 0.57 -1.69
CA HIS A 116 18.51 1.64 -0.70
C HIS A 116 17.77 2.90 -1.17
N TYR A 117 17.00 2.81 -2.23
CA TYR A 117 16.17 3.91 -2.69
C TYR A 117 14.80 3.87 -2.01
N PHE A 118 14.67 4.59 -0.92
CA PHE A 118 13.55 4.48 0.01
C PHE A 118 12.38 5.38 -0.39
N HIS A 119 11.38 4.83 -1.04
CA HIS A 119 10.13 5.51 -1.38
C HIS A 119 8.91 4.95 -0.68
N SER A 120 9.06 4.27 0.43
CA SER A 120 8.00 3.40 0.91
C SER A 120 7.05 4.18 1.75
N SER A 121 6.71 5.14 2.06
CA SER A 121 5.67 5.67 2.98
C SER A 121 4.87 4.60 3.75
N TYR A 122 5.51 3.42 4.05
CA TYR A 122 4.81 2.27 4.64
C TYR A 122 4.22 2.59 6.02
N VAL A 123 4.96 3.32 6.85
CA VAL A 123 4.48 3.74 8.17
C VAL A 123 3.32 4.71 8.04
N ASP A 124 3.36 5.61 7.06
CA ASP A 124 2.29 6.57 6.82
C ASP A 124 0.98 5.86 6.44
N VAL A 125 1.02 4.84 5.59
CA VAL A 125 -0.20 4.09 5.22
C VAL A 125 -0.71 3.21 6.36
N ILE A 126 0.11 2.87 7.36
CA ILE A 126 -0.38 2.28 8.61
C ILE A 126 -1.07 3.35 9.44
N VAL A 127 -0.42 4.44 9.73
CA VAL A 127 -0.93 5.47 10.66
C VAL A 127 -2.16 6.17 10.08
N THR A 128 -2.06 6.69 8.86
CA THR A 128 -3.16 7.43 8.22
C THR A 128 -4.17 6.51 7.53
N GLY A 129 -3.73 5.35 7.06
CA GLY A 129 -4.56 4.37 6.40
C GLY A 129 -5.22 3.39 7.38
N LEU A 130 -4.51 2.38 7.86
CA LEU A 130 -5.08 1.33 8.71
C LEU A 130 -5.67 1.86 10.02
N ILE A 131 -4.87 2.60 10.79
CA ILE A 131 -5.30 3.21 12.06
C ILE A 131 -6.28 4.35 11.82
N GLY A 132 -6.06 5.11 10.75
CA GLY A 132 -6.99 6.13 10.31
C GLY A 132 -6.86 7.46 11.03
N LEU A 133 -5.69 7.78 11.58
CA LEU A 133 -5.42 9.11 12.07
C LEU A 133 -5.40 10.09 10.89
N ARG A 134 -6.37 10.98 10.82
CA ARG A 134 -6.51 11.94 9.72
C ARG A 134 -6.01 13.32 10.16
N PRO A 135 -4.85 13.77 9.66
CA PRO A 135 -4.34 15.10 9.96
C PRO A 135 -5.33 16.18 9.50
N ARG A 136 -5.55 17.17 10.38
CA ARG A 136 -6.45 18.30 10.11
C ARG A 136 -5.76 19.62 10.50
N SER A 137 -6.25 20.72 9.97
CA SER A 137 -5.78 22.06 10.31
C SER A 137 -6.43 22.63 11.59
N ASP A 138 -7.59 22.10 11.99
CA ASP A 138 -8.31 22.50 13.21
C ASP A 138 -7.91 21.66 14.44
N GLU A 139 -8.54 21.90 15.59
CA GLU A 139 -8.29 21.20 16.85
C GLU A 139 -8.98 19.82 16.95
N VAL A 140 -9.68 19.40 15.92
CA VAL A 140 -10.44 18.14 15.93
C VAL A 140 -9.51 16.97 15.65
N LEU A 141 -9.52 15.96 16.51
CA LEU A 141 -8.89 14.66 16.27
C LEU A 141 -9.90 13.76 15.54
N VAL A 142 -9.51 13.28 14.35
CA VAL A 142 -10.32 12.33 13.59
C VAL A 142 -9.57 11.02 13.45
N VAL A 143 -10.23 9.93 13.86
CA VAL A 143 -9.72 8.56 13.73
C VAL A 143 -10.78 7.73 13.00
N GLN A 144 -10.43 7.19 11.83
CA GLN A 144 -11.32 6.39 10.99
C GLN A 144 -10.61 5.09 10.53
N PRO A 145 -10.58 4.05 11.35
CA PRO A 145 -9.87 2.82 11.06
C PRO A 145 -10.40 2.08 9.82
N LEU A 146 -9.48 1.45 9.09
CA LEU A 146 -9.79 0.51 8.01
C LEU A 146 -9.52 -0.95 8.43
N ALA A 147 -9.58 -1.24 9.73
CA ALA A 147 -9.48 -2.60 10.23
C ALA A 147 -10.56 -3.49 9.58
N SER A 148 -10.14 -4.64 9.07
CA SER A 148 -11.06 -5.65 8.54
C SER A 148 -11.60 -6.52 9.68
N GLU A 149 -12.60 -7.36 9.37
CA GLU A 149 -13.24 -8.24 10.36
C GLU A 149 -12.31 -9.25 11.02
N GLU A 150 -11.17 -9.55 10.44
CA GLU A 150 -10.16 -10.45 11.01
C GLU A 150 -9.35 -9.83 12.17
N TRP A 151 -9.42 -8.50 12.35
CA TRP A 151 -8.77 -7.81 13.45
C TRP A 151 -9.70 -7.74 14.65
N ARG A 152 -9.19 -8.15 15.81
CA ARG A 152 -9.91 -8.00 17.08
C ARG A 152 -9.61 -6.70 17.76
N TYR A 153 -8.34 -6.33 17.77
CA TYR A 153 -7.88 -5.06 18.35
C TYR A 153 -6.57 -4.62 17.70
N PHE A 154 -6.25 -3.38 17.84
CA PHE A 154 -4.92 -2.83 17.65
C PHE A 154 -4.70 -1.62 18.57
N ALA A 155 -3.44 -1.29 18.78
CA ALA A 155 -3.03 -0.08 19.47
C ALA A 155 -1.94 0.64 18.68
N LEU A 156 -2.01 1.95 18.64
CA LEU A 156 -0.95 2.83 18.20
C LEU A 156 -0.63 3.74 19.38
N ASP A 157 0.58 3.64 19.92
CA ASP A 157 0.97 4.32 21.16
C ASP A 157 2.06 5.34 20.91
N GLU A 158 2.13 6.34 21.79
CA GLU A 158 3.14 7.41 21.80
C GLU A 158 3.25 8.20 20.49
N VAL A 159 2.14 8.40 19.78
CA VAL A 159 2.13 9.19 18.55
C VAL A 159 2.15 10.67 18.90
N LEU A 160 3.19 11.37 18.46
CA LEU A 160 3.25 12.83 18.60
C LEU A 160 2.31 13.48 17.57
N TYR A 161 1.26 14.09 18.08
CA TYR A 161 0.29 14.84 17.26
C TYR A 161 0.02 16.21 17.88
N ARG A 162 0.38 17.28 17.19
CA ARG A 162 0.18 18.68 17.62
C ARG A 162 0.74 18.96 19.04
N GLY A 163 1.94 18.48 19.31
CA GLY A 163 2.61 18.71 20.58
C GLY A 163 2.07 17.88 21.76
N ARG A 164 1.16 16.93 21.50
CA ARG A 164 0.63 15.99 22.49
C ARG A 164 0.95 14.56 22.08
N LEU A 165 1.21 13.70 23.05
CA LEU A 165 1.30 12.26 22.82
C LEU A 165 -0.11 11.66 22.83
N LEU A 166 -0.42 10.86 21.83
CA LEU A 166 -1.68 10.17 21.69
C LEU A 166 -1.45 8.66 21.75
N SER A 167 -2.38 7.97 22.43
CA SER A 167 -2.56 6.53 22.30
C SER A 167 -3.92 6.28 21.65
N ILE A 168 -3.94 5.51 20.58
CA ILE A 168 -5.16 5.13 19.86
C ILE A 168 -5.35 3.64 20.07
N LEU A 169 -6.42 3.29 20.77
CA LEU A 169 -6.84 1.90 20.99
C LEU A 169 -8.10 1.69 20.17
N TRP A 170 -8.14 0.64 19.40
CA TRP A 170 -9.32 0.18 18.71
C TRP A 170 -9.63 -1.25 19.14
N ASP A 171 -10.87 -1.46 19.54
CA ASP A 171 -11.42 -2.76 19.90
C ASP A 171 -12.71 -2.97 19.11
N ARG A 172 -12.96 -4.21 18.73
CA ARG A 172 -14.13 -4.57 17.94
C ARG A 172 -15.36 -4.83 18.79
N ASP A 173 -15.19 -5.16 20.08
CA ASP A 173 -16.27 -5.56 21.00
C ASP A 173 -17.09 -4.37 21.52
#